data_f5341e59d4b9ff7d38c2a78a8c27c6bd
#
_entry.id   f5341e59d4b9ff7d38c2a78a8c27c6bd
#
_cell.length_a   1.000
_cell.length_b   1.000
_cell.length_c   1.000
_cell.angle_alpha   90.00
_cell.angle_beta   90.00
_cell.angle_gamma   90.00
#
_symmetry.space_group_name_H-M   'P 1'
#
loop_
_entity.id
_entity.type
_entity.pdbx_description
1 polymer ?
#
loop_
_entity_poly.entity_id
_entity_poly.type
_entity_poly.pdbx_seq_one_letter_code
_entity_poly.pdbx_strand_id
1 'polypeptide(L)'
;ALDAKSVSENRMTKAKMIQTDDKGNANFLVYGYSPSNEHLGENGISVFHYDKESNESKELLFIPFSQPAEMIDKQIHKLCYVNDGTIYFMLDNSLYYVNIGTKESGKIVENMPDGSYAINQSKTAIAYNTDLTTMNSDSITVIDLTTGKEKKLTGENGEKLSACGYTGNNLIYGITKPENVSDSMRIDTLKIIDKDYNEITSYSSDN
;
A
#
# COMPACT_ATOMS: atom_id res chain seq x y z
N ALA A 1 -19.40 -14.53 -29.37
CA ALA A 1 -20.34 -14.44 -28.24
C ALA A 1 -19.51 -14.38 -26.96
N LEU A 2 -19.54 -13.27 -26.24
CA LEU A 2 -18.97 -13.16 -24.91
C LEU A 2 -19.76 -14.12 -24.00
N ASP A 3 -19.07 -15.01 -23.33
CA ASP A 3 -19.67 -15.96 -22.40
C ASP A 3 -20.42 -15.18 -21.31
N ALA A 4 -21.67 -15.51 -21.06
CA ALA A 4 -22.51 -14.85 -20.06
C ALA A 4 -21.87 -14.89 -18.65
N LYS A 5 -20.99 -15.88 -18.39
CA LYS A 5 -20.25 -16.03 -17.14
C LYS A 5 -19.16 -14.96 -16.98
N SER A 6 -18.44 -14.63 -18.07
CA SER A 6 -17.42 -13.57 -18.05
C SER A 6 -18.03 -12.17 -17.87
N VAL A 7 -19.25 -11.96 -18.38
CA VAL A 7 -19.99 -10.70 -18.20
C VAL A 7 -20.50 -10.55 -16.77
N SER A 8 -20.85 -11.65 -16.08
CA SER A 8 -21.30 -11.59 -14.68
C SER A 8 -20.13 -11.32 -13.71
N GLU A 9 -18.97 -11.89 -13.94
CA GLU A 9 -17.78 -11.69 -13.10
C GLU A 9 -17.25 -10.26 -13.18
N ASN A 10 -17.35 -9.61 -14.33
CA ASN A 10 -16.95 -8.19 -14.50
C ASN A 10 -17.94 -7.18 -13.89
N ARG A 11 -19.08 -7.62 -13.39
CA ARG A 11 -20.10 -6.74 -12.77
C ARG A 11 -20.18 -6.87 -11.25
N MET A 12 -19.20 -7.51 -10.65
CA MET A 12 -19.15 -7.63 -9.19
C MET A 12 -18.77 -6.30 -8.53
N THR A 13 -19.46 -5.99 -7.47
CA THR A 13 -19.20 -4.84 -6.60
C THR A 13 -18.91 -5.34 -5.21
N LYS A 14 -17.86 -4.82 -4.59
CA LYS A 14 -17.49 -5.09 -3.20
C LYS A 14 -17.40 -3.79 -2.42
N ALA A 15 -17.51 -3.91 -1.11
CA ALA A 15 -17.36 -2.78 -0.20
C ALA A 15 -16.44 -3.15 0.97
N LYS A 16 -15.70 -2.16 1.45
CA LYS A 16 -14.84 -2.27 2.62
C LYS A 16 -15.07 -1.09 3.54
N MET A 17 -15.50 -1.37 4.77
CA MET A 17 -15.51 -0.37 5.84
C MET A 17 -14.09 0.03 6.17
N ILE A 18 -13.83 1.34 6.26
CA ILE A 18 -12.51 1.89 6.56
C ILE A 18 -12.47 2.41 7.99
N GLN A 19 -13.45 3.24 8.35
CA GLN A 19 -13.50 3.94 9.64
C GLN A 19 -14.94 4.22 10.03
N THR A 20 -15.20 4.19 11.33
CA THR A 20 -16.42 4.72 11.95
C THR A 20 -16.02 5.66 13.08
N ASP A 21 -16.80 6.70 13.30
CA ASP A 21 -16.65 7.59 14.45
C ASP A 21 -17.65 7.29 15.58
N ASP A 22 -17.49 7.95 16.72
CA ASP A 22 -18.35 7.78 17.90
C ASP A 22 -19.80 8.25 17.65
N LYS A 23 -20.02 9.07 16.62
CA LYS A 23 -21.35 9.53 16.22
C LYS A 23 -22.05 8.53 15.30
N GLY A 24 -21.31 7.55 14.81
CA GLY A 24 -21.78 6.51 13.89
C GLY A 24 -21.72 6.91 12.42
N ASN A 25 -20.99 7.99 12.09
CA ASN A 25 -20.60 8.26 10.71
C ASN A 25 -19.57 7.23 10.25
N ALA A 26 -19.51 6.98 8.96
CA ALA A 26 -18.63 5.97 8.41
C ALA A 26 -17.97 6.41 7.10
N ASN A 27 -16.72 5.99 6.92
CA ASN A 27 -16.04 6.05 5.64
C ASN A 27 -15.86 4.63 5.11
N PHE A 28 -16.17 4.42 3.84
CA PHE A 28 -16.03 3.11 3.21
C PHE A 28 -15.65 3.23 1.74
N LEU A 29 -15.00 2.19 1.23
CA LEU A 29 -14.72 2.02 -0.19
C LEU A 29 -15.78 1.13 -0.82
N VAL A 30 -16.21 1.48 -2.01
CA VAL A 30 -16.96 0.61 -2.92
C VAL A 30 -16.12 0.43 -4.17
N TYR A 31 -15.89 -0.79 -4.61
CA TYR A 31 -15.01 -1.06 -5.74
C TYR A 31 -15.50 -2.20 -6.62
N GLY A 32 -15.08 -2.13 -7.87
CA GLY A 32 -15.56 -2.97 -8.96
C GLY A 32 -16.49 -2.21 -9.88
N TYR A 33 -17.53 -2.89 -10.35
CA TYR A 33 -18.51 -2.32 -11.26
C TYR A 33 -19.46 -1.37 -10.52
N SER A 34 -19.62 -0.15 -11.03
CA SER A 34 -20.58 0.82 -10.51
C SER A 34 -21.98 0.55 -11.08
N PRO A 35 -22.95 0.13 -10.24
CA PRO A 35 -24.31 -0.23 -10.71
C PRO A 35 -25.22 0.99 -10.88
N SER A 36 -24.84 2.16 -10.40
CA SER A 36 -25.67 3.36 -10.34
C SER A 36 -24.84 4.65 -10.28
N ASN A 37 -25.54 5.78 -10.32
CA ASN A 37 -24.98 7.14 -10.23
C ASN A 37 -24.23 7.59 -11.48
N GLU A 38 -23.42 8.64 -11.32
CA GLU A 38 -22.66 9.27 -12.41
C GLU A 38 -21.69 8.33 -13.11
N HIS A 39 -21.28 7.25 -12.44
CA HIS A 39 -20.29 6.25 -12.93
C HIS A 39 -20.93 4.93 -13.35
N LEU A 40 -22.23 4.95 -13.74
CA LEU A 40 -22.95 3.75 -14.17
C LEU A 40 -22.22 3.04 -15.31
N GLY A 41 -21.88 1.77 -15.08
CA GLY A 41 -21.20 0.94 -16.08
C GLY A 41 -19.67 1.03 -16.06
N GLU A 42 -19.10 1.91 -15.26
CA GLU A 42 -17.66 2.03 -15.07
C GLU A 42 -17.16 1.07 -13.99
N ASN A 43 -15.91 0.67 -14.11
CA ASN A 43 -15.20 -0.01 -13.04
C ASN A 43 -14.27 0.98 -12.34
N GLY A 44 -14.21 0.90 -11.02
CA GLY A 44 -13.37 1.81 -10.24
C GLY A 44 -13.45 1.58 -8.75
N ILE A 45 -12.93 2.54 -8.02
CA ILE A 45 -12.99 2.64 -6.57
C ILE A 45 -13.66 3.95 -6.21
N SER A 46 -14.78 3.88 -5.52
CA SER A 46 -15.46 5.03 -4.93
C SER A 46 -15.17 5.12 -3.45
N VAL A 47 -14.87 6.31 -2.98
CA VAL A 47 -14.77 6.64 -1.55
C VAL A 47 -16.07 7.27 -1.12
N PHE A 48 -16.74 6.68 -0.13
CA PHE A 48 -18.01 7.18 0.41
C PHE A 48 -17.84 7.64 1.85
N HIS A 49 -18.58 8.69 2.16
CA HIS A 49 -18.88 9.13 3.52
C HIS A 49 -20.36 8.92 3.80
N TYR A 50 -20.68 8.21 4.87
CA TYR A 50 -22.04 8.08 5.41
C TYR A 50 -22.16 8.99 6.63
N ASP A 51 -23.15 9.87 6.60
CA ASP A 51 -23.57 10.72 7.71
C ASP A 51 -24.81 10.10 8.37
N LYS A 52 -24.68 9.77 9.66
CA LYS A 52 -25.74 9.11 10.41
C LYS A 52 -26.90 10.04 10.75
N GLU A 53 -26.64 11.33 10.96
CA GLU A 53 -27.67 12.31 11.33
C GLU A 53 -28.63 12.54 10.17
N SER A 54 -28.12 12.75 8.97
CA SER A 54 -28.91 12.90 7.75
C SER A 54 -29.38 11.56 7.16
N ASN A 55 -28.78 10.44 7.58
CA ASN A 55 -28.93 9.11 7.01
C ASN A 55 -28.61 9.05 5.50
N GLU A 56 -27.61 9.81 5.06
CA GLU A 56 -27.22 9.92 3.68
C GLU A 56 -25.79 9.41 3.46
N SER A 57 -25.55 8.80 2.30
CA SER A 57 -24.22 8.44 1.81
C SER A 57 -23.85 9.33 0.65
N LYS A 58 -22.67 9.95 0.73
CA LYS A 58 -22.13 10.81 -0.32
C LYS A 58 -20.85 10.21 -0.88
N GLU A 59 -20.79 10.10 -2.21
CA GLU A 59 -19.53 9.81 -2.89
C GLU A 59 -18.63 11.03 -2.80
N LEU A 60 -17.41 10.83 -2.28
CA LEU A 60 -16.39 11.88 -2.14
C LEU A 60 -15.46 11.91 -3.35
N LEU A 61 -15.15 10.73 -3.88
CA LEU A 61 -14.19 10.56 -4.96
C LEU A 61 -14.48 9.26 -5.71
N PHE A 62 -14.29 9.26 -7.03
CA PHE A 62 -14.23 8.09 -7.88
C PHE A 62 -12.86 8.02 -8.56
N ILE A 63 -12.22 6.86 -8.50
CA ILE A 63 -10.97 6.56 -9.21
C ILE A 63 -11.27 5.45 -10.21
N PRO A 64 -11.27 5.74 -11.53
CA PRO A 64 -11.52 4.73 -12.54
C PRO A 64 -10.42 3.65 -12.51
N PHE A 65 -10.81 2.40 -12.58
CA PHE A 65 -9.89 1.27 -12.54
C PHE A 65 -10.47 0.04 -13.25
N SER A 66 -9.73 -0.52 -14.18
CA SER A 66 -10.25 -1.55 -15.10
C SER A 66 -10.18 -2.99 -14.58
N GLN A 67 -9.54 -3.22 -13.42
CA GLN A 67 -9.39 -4.58 -12.89
C GLN A 67 -10.69 -5.08 -12.22
N PRO A 68 -10.93 -6.41 -12.21
CA PRO A 68 -12.06 -7.00 -11.51
C PRO A 68 -12.03 -6.74 -10.01
N ALA A 69 -13.21 -6.69 -9.38
CA ALA A 69 -13.38 -6.39 -7.95
C ALA A 69 -12.53 -7.32 -7.04
N GLU A 70 -12.36 -8.60 -7.40
CA GLU A 70 -11.54 -9.54 -6.64
C GLU A 70 -10.04 -9.18 -6.65
N MET A 71 -9.55 -8.64 -7.74
CA MET A 71 -8.16 -8.20 -7.86
C MET A 71 -7.91 -6.94 -7.03
N ILE A 72 -8.82 -5.98 -7.11
CA ILE A 72 -8.83 -4.76 -6.28
C ILE A 72 -8.90 -5.15 -4.79
N ASP A 73 -9.79 -6.08 -4.43
CA ASP A 73 -9.97 -6.55 -3.06
C ASP A 73 -8.67 -7.09 -2.44
N LYS A 74 -7.96 -7.95 -3.16
CA LYS A 74 -6.68 -8.50 -2.70
C LYS A 74 -5.64 -7.41 -2.42
N GLN A 75 -5.59 -6.39 -3.25
CA GLN A 75 -4.63 -5.29 -3.12
C GLN A 75 -4.99 -4.35 -1.97
N ILE A 76 -6.27 -3.98 -1.85
CA ILE A 76 -6.78 -3.19 -0.72
C ILE A 76 -6.57 -3.93 0.61
N HIS A 77 -6.63 -5.27 0.62
CA HIS A 77 -6.34 -6.05 1.81
C HIS A 77 -4.85 -6.08 2.18
N LYS A 78 -3.93 -5.85 1.25
CA LYS A 78 -2.50 -5.70 1.57
C LYS A 78 -2.30 -4.50 2.48
N LEU A 79 -2.84 -3.34 2.11
CA LEU A 79 -2.83 -2.12 2.90
C LEU A 79 -4.08 -1.32 2.65
N CYS A 80 -4.79 -0.94 3.71
CA CYS A 80 -5.80 0.10 3.74
C CYS A 80 -5.81 0.66 5.17
N TYR A 81 -5.41 1.92 5.33
CA TYR A 81 -5.23 2.58 6.62
C TYR A 81 -5.76 4.01 6.56
N VAL A 82 -6.33 4.50 7.65
CA VAL A 82 -6.80 5.89 7.78
C VAL A 82 -6.06 6.57 8.90
N ASN A 83 -5.54 7.75 8.60
CA ASN A 83 -4.95 8.62 9.59
C ASN A 83 -5.29 10.07 9.27
N ASP A 84 -5.75 10.82 10.26
CA ASP A 84 -6.05 12.26 10.19
C ASP A 84 -6.80 12.67 8.91
N GLY A 85 -7.89 11.95 8.62
CA GLY A 85 -8.71 12.21 7.43
C GLY A 85 -8.05 11.84 6.09
N THR A 86 -6.91 11.17 6.10
CA THR A 86 -6.27 10.64 4.90
C THR A 86 -6.37 9.12 4.86
N ILE A 87 -6.89 8.60 3.76
CA ILE A 87 -6.96 7.16 3.48
C ILE A 87 -5.74 6.79 2.65
N TYR A 88 -5.01 5.77 3.08
CA TYR A 88 -3.91 5.15 2.36
C TYR A 88 -4.33 3.75 1.93
N PHE A 89 -4.09 3.37 0.69
CA PHE A 89 -4.37 2.02 0.21
C PHE A 89 -3.46 1.60 -0.94
N MET A 90 -3.24 0.29 -1.03
CA MET A 90 -2.51 -0.31 -2.15
C MET A 90 -3.45 -0.61 -3.30
N LEU A 91 -3.02 -0.24 -4.51
CA LEU A 91 -3.68 -0.56 -5.75
C LEU A 91 -2.65 -0.60 -6.88
N ASP A 92 -2.66 -1.65 -7.70
CA ASP A 92 -1.73 -1.84 -8.82
C ASP A 92 -0.26 -1.63 -8.44
N ASN A 93 0.14 -2.29 -7.35
CA ASN A 93 1.47 -2.16 -6.74
C ASN A 93 1.92 -0.70 -6.51
N SER A 94 0.96 0.19 -6.33
CA SER A 94 1.18 1.61 -6.03
C SER A 94 0.50 1.96 -4.71
N LEU A 95 1.12 2.84 -3.94
CA LEU A 95 0.54 3.40 -2.73
C LEU A 95 -0.21 4.68 -3.06
N TYR A 96 -1.51 4.66 -2.87
CA TYR A 96 -2.40 5.80 -3.05
C TYR A 96 -2.72 6.47 -1.73
N TYR A 97 -3.03 7.76 -1.81
CA TYR A 97 -3.68 8.50 -0.73
C TYR A 97 -4.90 9.25 -1.24
N VAL A 98 -5.87 9.44 -0.34
CA VAL A 98 -7.06 10.27 -0.54
C VAL A 98 -7.30 11.05 0.73
N ASN A 99 -7.27 12.39 0.66
CA ASN A 99 -7.67 13.24 1.77
C ASN A 99 -9.20 13.47 1.70
N ILE A 100 -9.91 13.03 2.74
CA ILE A 100 -11.38 13.08 2.80
C ILE A 100 -11.89 14.54 2.82
N GLY A 101 -11.18 15.42 3.51
CA GLY A 101 -11.58 16.82 3.68
C GLY A 101 -11.35 17.67 2.43
N THR A 102 -10.14 17.62 1.85
CA THR A 102 -9.77 18.41 0.67
C THR A 102 -10.17 17.74 -0.64
N LYS A 103 -10.44 16.43 -0.63
CA LYS A 103 -10.65 15.55 -1.80
C LYS A 103 -9.41 15.44 -2.71
N GLU A 104 -8.26 15.86 -2.22
CA GLU A 104 -7.01 15.61 -2.91
C GLU A 104 -6.67 14.14 -2.88
N SER A 105 -6.20 13.64 -4.00
CA SER A 105 -5.76 12.25 -4.13
C SER A 105 -4.54 12.16 -5.03
N GLY A 106 -3.76 11.12 -4.84
CA GLY A 106 -2.59 10.88 -5.68
C GLY A 106 -1.92 9.57 -5.33
N LYS A 107 -0.79 9.35 -5.96
CA LYS A 107 0.11 8.24 -5.66
C LYS A 107 1.33 8.77 -4.91
N ILE A 108 1.69 8.09 -3.85
CA ILE A 108 2.92 8.39 -3.08
C ILE A 108 4.10 7.69 -3.75
N VAL A 109 3.93 6.42 -4.11
CA VAL A 109 4.90 5.63 -4.85
C VAL A 109 4.16 4.75 -5.86
N GLU A 110 4.74 4.60 -7.05
CA GLU A 110 4.13 3.89 -8.16
C GLU A 110 4.93 2.66 -8.58
N ASN A 111 4.21 1.66 -9.09
CA ASN A 111 4.77 0.52 -9.80
C ASN A 111 5.88 -0.21 -9.02
N MET A 112 5.67 -0.43 -7.71
CA MET A 112 6.59 -1.20 -6.89
C MET A 112 6.54 -2.68 -7.32
N PRO A 113 7.64 -3.27 -7.82
CA PRO A 113 7.66 -4.69 -8.12
C PRO A 113 7.38 -5.54 -6.89
N ASP A 114 6.77 -6.70 -7.07
CA ASP A 114 6.63 -7.67 -5.97
C ASP A 114 8.03 -8.04 -5.46
N GLY A 115 8.21 -7.98 -4.14
CA GLY A 115 9.49 -8.22 -3.47
C GLY A 115 10.37 -6.96 -3.29
N SER A 116 10.00 -5.81 -3.86
CA SER A 116 10.71 -4.54 -3.64
C SER A 116 10.14 -3.72 -2.48
N TYR A 117 9.07 -4.17 -1.86
CA TYR A 117 8.42 -3.49 -0.74
C TYR A 117 7.92 -4.47 0.33
N ALA A 118 7.75 -3.96 1.52
CA ALA A 118 7.19 -4.67 2.67
C ALA A 118 6.22 -3.77 3.43
N ILE A 119 5.17 -4.37 3.99
CA ILE A 119 4.16 -3.69 4.80
C ILE A 119 4.17 -4.35 6.18
N ASN A 120 4.15 -3.55 7.25
CA ASN A 120 4.13 -4.07 8.60
C ASN A 120 2.78 -4.73 8.96
N GLN A 121 2.76 -5.54 10.01
CA GLN A 121 1.59 -6.31 10.40
C GLN A 121 0.38 -5.43 10.75
N SER A 122 0.60 -4.28 11.36
CA SER A 122 -0.45 -3.31 11.72
C SER A 122 -0.95 -2.49 10.51
N LYS A 123 -0.30 -2.61 9.34
CA LYS A 123 -0.59 -1.85 8.11
C LYS A 123 -0.45 -0.32 8.26
N THR A 124 0.41 0.09 9.18
CA THR A 124 0.69 1.48 9.51
C THR A 124 2.01 1.99 8.94
N ALA A 125 2.81 1.11 8.35
CA ALA A 125 4.07 1.48 7.71
C ALA A 125 4.35 0.61 6.49
N ILE A 126 5.00 1.21 5.51
CA ILE A 126 5.53 0.55 4.31
C ILE A 126 6.99 0.91 4.14
N ALA A 127 7.82 -0.08 3.80
CA ALA A 127 9.19 0.12 3.38
C ALA A 127 9.34 -0.35 1.93
N TYR A 128 10.07 0.38 1.10
CA TYR A 128 10.29 0.01 -0.29
C TYR A 128 11.68 0.42 -0.78
N ASN A 129 12.21 -0.33 -1.73
CA ASN A 129 13.46 0.00 -2.40
C ASN A 129 13.27 1.31 -3.19
N THR A 130 14.16 2.27 -2.99
CA THR A 130 14.05 3.58 -3.68
C THR A 130 14.25 3.45 -5.19
N ASP A 131 15.12 2.53 -5.63
CA ASP A 131 15.21 2.13 -7.03
C ASP A 131 14.26 0.94 -7.26
N LEU A 132 13.14 1.21 -7.93
CA LEU A 132 12.10 0.22 -8.21
C LEU A 132 12.42 -0.68 -9.42
N THR A 133 13.53 -0.44 -10.12
CA THR A 133 13.95 -1.26 -11.27
C THR A 133 14.76 -2.48 -10.85
N THR A 134 15.26 -2.49 -9.63
CA THR A 134 16.13 -3.55 -9.10
C THR A 134 15.64 -4.07 -7.75
N MET A 135 15.97 -5.33 -7.46
CA MET A 135 15.70 -5.92 -6.13
C MET A 135 16.63 -5.38 -5.05
N ASN A 136 17.76 -4.78 -5.45
CA ASN A 136 18.75 -4.13 -4.60
C ASN A 136 18.80 -2.65 -4.95
N SER A 137 18.75 -1.78 -3.96
CA SER A 137 18.74 -0.33 -4.13
C SER A 137 19.81 0.33 -3.28
N ASP A 138 20.27 1.52 -3.66
CA ASP A 138 21.17 2.31 -2.80
C ASP A 138 20.51 2.70 -1.47
N SER A 139 19.20 2.65 -1.42
CA SER A 139 18.43 3.05 -0.24
C SER A 139 17.06 2.42 -0.20
N ILE A 140 16.51 2.36 1.00
CA ILE A 140 15.11 2.00 1.30
C ILE A 140 14.44 3.23 1.85
N THR A 141 13.24 3.53 1.36
CA THR A 141 12.35 4.53 1.97
C THR A 141 11.32 3.84 2.85
N VAL A 142 11.17 4.31 4.07
CA VAL A 142 10.13 3.87 5.03
C VAL A 142 9.15 5.01 5.21
N ILE A 143 7.87 4.73 5.01
CA ILE A 143 6.77 5.68 5.27
C ILE A 143 6.00 5.19 6.49
N ASP A 144 5.93 6.03 7.50
CA ASP A 144 5.04 5.87 8.65
C ASP A 144 3.71 6.55 8.34
N LEU A 145 2.68 5.76 8.07
CA LEU A 145 1.35 6.26 7.73
C LEU A 145 0.62 6.89 8.93
N THR A 146 1.09 6.64 10.15
CA THR A 146 0.50 7.26 11.35
C THR A 146 0.91 8.72 11.54
N THR A 147 2.05 9.10 10.96
CA THR A 147 2.61 10.46 11.07
C THR A 147 2.77 11.13 9.71
N GLY A 148 2.63 10.39 8.61
CA GLY A 148 2.93 10.85 7.25
C GLY A 148 4.43 11.11 7.00
N LYS A 149 5.31 10.70 7.93
CA LYS A 149 6.75 10.94 7.82
C LYS A 149 7.44 9.87 7.01
N GLU A 150 8.44 10.30 6.25
CA GLU A 150 9.33 9.43 5.50
C GLU A 150 10.71 9.40 6.14
N LYS A 151 11.33 8.24 6.12
CA LYS A 151 12.73 8.03 6.51
C LYS A 151 13.44 7.25 5.42
N LYS A 152 14.55 7.79 4.95
CA LYS A 152 15.44 7.11 4.01
C LYS A 152 16.59 6.44 4.76
N LEU A 153 16.77 5.14 4.52
CA LEU A 153 17.92 4.34 4.94
C LEU A 153 18.83 4.20 3.73
N THR A 154 20.09 4.53 3.84
CA THR A 154 21.06 4.49 2.73
C THR A 154 22.19 3.51 3.07
N GLY A 155 22.58 2.69 2.09
CA GLY A 155 23.72 1.80 2.21
C GLY A 155 25.03 2.59 2.35
N GLU A 156 25.97 2.04 3.11
CA GLU A 156 27.28 2.63 3.35
C GLU A 156 28.29 2.10 2.33
N ASN A 157 29.26 2.91 1.93
CA ASN A 157 30.40 2.48 1.10
C ASN A 157 30.04 1.70 -0.18
N GLY A 158 28.90 2.01 -0.81
CA GLY A 158 28.44 1.32 -2.01
C GLY A 158 27.62 0.05 -1.78
N GLU A 159 27.27 -0.24 -0.54
CA GLU A 159 26.31 -1.30 -0.20
C GLU A 159 24.96 -1.05 -0.85
N LYS A 160 24.27 -2.13 -1.19
CA LYS A 160 22.87 -2.10 -1.65
C LYS A 160 21.96 -2.62 -0.56
N LEU A 161 20.77 -2.04 -0.49
CA LEU A 161 19.73 -2.40 0.47
C LEU A 161 18.54 -3.05 -0.23
N SER A 162 17.84 -3.93 0.50
CA SER A 162 16.61 -4.58 0.05
C SER A 162 15.58 -4.60 1.17
N ALA A 163 14.37 -4.11 0.93
CA ALA A 163 13.26 -4.23 1.86
C ALA A 163 12.76 -5.68 1.86
N CYS A 164 13.10 -6.45 2.91
CA CYS A 164 12.82 -7.89 2.97
C CYS A 164 11.48 -8.21 3.63
N GLY A 165 11.05 -7.44 4.62
CA GLY A 165 9.84 -7.76 5.37
C GLY A 165 9.70 -7.00 6.68
N TYR A 166 8.74 -7.43 7.47
CA TYR A 166 8.54 -6.97 8.84
C TYR A 166 8.30 -8.18 9.77
N THR A 167 8.78 -8.06 11.00
CA THR A 167 8.34 -8.92 12.10
C THR A 167 7.60 -8.04 13.10
N GLY A 168 6.27 -8.16 13.14
CA GLY A 168 5.41 -7.18 13.80
C GLY A 168 5.55 -5.80 13.16
N ASN A 169 6.11 -4.84 13.91
CA ASN A 169 6.39 -3.48 13.43
C ASN A 169 7.88 -3.21 13.20
N ASN A 170 8.74 -4.22 13.36
CA ASN A 170 10.18 -4.09 13.16
C ASN A 170 10.54 -4.40 11.71
N LEU A 171 11.25 -3.50 11.05
CA LEU A 171 11.66 -3.66 9.66
C LEU A 171 12.81 -4.66 9.57
N ILE A 172 12.70 -5.58 8.61
CA ILE A 172 13.74 -6.50 8.20
C ILE A 172 14.25 -6.05 6.84
N TYR A 173 15.53 -5.75 6.73
CA TYR A 173 16.15 -5.41 5.46
C TYR A 173 17.49 -6.12 5.27
N GLY A 174 17.80 -6.36 4.00
CA GLY A 174 19.04 -6.98 3.58
C GLY A 174 20.07 -5.93 3.18
N ILE A 175 21.33 -6.25 3.41
CA ILE A 175 22.51 -5.50 2.94
C ILE A 175 23.30 -6.42 2.03
N THR A 176 23.63 -5.93 0.82
CA THR A 176 24.52 -6.59 -0.14
C THR A 176 25.80 -5.77 -0.26
N LYS A 177 26.94 -6.40 -0.03
CA LYS A 177 28.26 -5.75 -0.18
C LYS A 177 28.54 -5.43 -1.65
N PRO A 178 29.31 -4.37 -1.96
CA PRO A 178 29.57 -3.94 -3.34
C PRO A 178 30.12 -5.05 -4.24
N GLU A 179 31.02 -5.87 -3.72
CA GLU A 179 31.64 -7.00 -4.45
C GLU A 179 30.66 -8.13 -4.77
N ASN A 180 29.51 -8.17 -4.10
CA ASN A 180 28.47 -9.19 -4.26
C ASN A 180 27.24 -8.69 -5.02
N VAL A 181 27.23 -7.43 -5.43
CA VAL A 181 26.13 -6.88 -6.24
C VAL A 181 26.15 -7.55 -7.62
N SER A 182 25.10 -8.28 -7.91
CA SER A 182 24.87 -8.98 -9.17
C SER A 182 23.39 -8.94 -9.52
N ASP A 183 23.01 -9.47 -10.67
CA ASP A 183 21.60 -9.59 -11.09
C ASP A 183 20.79 -10.55 -10.20
N SER A 184 21.45 -11.35 -9.37
CA SER A 184 20.81 -12.22 -8.39
C SER A 184 20.71 -11.52 -7.03
N MET A 185 19.56 -11.64 -6.40
CA MET A 185 19.33 -11.12 -5.05
C MET A 185 20.18 -11.91 -4.03
N ARG A 186 21.33 -11.35 -3.66
CA ARG A 186 22.19 -11.88 -2.59
C ARG A 186 22.11 -10.93 -1.41
N ILE A 187 21.98 -11.48 -0.22
CA ILE A 187 22.01 -10.74 1.03
C ILE A 187 23.20 -11.25 1.83
N ASP A 188 24.15 -10.36 2.14
CA ASP A 188 25.33 -10.67 2.95
C ASP A 188 25.04 -10.47 4.44
N THR A 189 24.21 -9.47 4.77
CA THR A 189 23.78 -9.20 6.15
C THR A 189 22.30 -8.88 6.17
N LEU A 190 21.58 -9.49 7.10
CA LEU A 190 20.18 -9.19 7.36
C LEU A 190 20.09 -8.42 8.68
N LYS A 191 19.47 -7.24 8.66
CA LYS A 191 19.26 -6.41 9.84
C LYS A 191 17.78 -6.31 10.21
N ILE A 192 17.53 -6.28 11.51
CA ILE A 192 16.21 -6.00 12.09
C ILE A 192 16.32 -4.72 12.91
N ILE A 193 15.47 -3.74 12.60
CA ILE A 193 15.42 -2.45 13.29
C ILE A 193 14.02 -2.18 13.83
N ASP A 194 13.95 -1.44 14.94
CA ASP A 194 12.69 -1.02 15.54
C ASP A 194 12.07 0.18 14.80
N LYS A 195 10.92 0.65 15.29
CA LYS A 195 10.20 1.81 14.73
C LYS A 195 10.99 3.12 14.87
N ASP A 196 11.95 3.20 15.78
CA ASP A 196 12.81 4.36 16.02
C ASP A 196 14.14 4.23 15.26
N TYR A 197 14.26 3.19 14.41
CA TYR A 197 15.41 2.85 13.56
C TYR A 197 16.65 2.38 14.35
N ASN A 198 16.49 1.92 15.60
CA ASN A 198 17.57 1.30 16.35
C ASN A 198 17.71 -0.16 15.92
N GLU A 199 18.97 -0.61 15.76
CA GLU A 199 19.26 -2.01 15.46
C GLU A 199 18.89 -2.90 16.66
N ILE A 200 18.02 -3.89 16.41
CA ILE A 200 17.66 -4.93 17.38
C ILE A 200 18.65 -6.08 17.27
N THR A 201 18.91 -6.52 16.05
CA THR A 201 19.82 -7.64 15.77
C THR A 201 20.25 -7.64 14.31
N SER A 202 21.36 -8.30 14.03
CA SER A 202 21.86 -8.55 12.68
C SER A 202 22.40 -9.97 12.53
N TYR A 203 22.30 -10.49 11.30
CA TYR A 203 22.78 -11.82 10.92
C TYR A 203 23.62 -11.68 9.65
N SER A 204 24.86 -12.13 9.68
CA SER A 204 25.77 -12.09 8.53
C SER A 204 26.01 -13.50 7.98
N SER A 205 26.16 -13.60 6.67
CA SER A 205 26.42 -14.87 5.98
C SER A 205 27.83 -15.44 6.22
N ASP A 206 28.71 -14.65 6.83
CA ASP A 206 30.11 -15.03 7.10
C ASP A 206 30.29 -15.78 8.44
N ASN A 207 29.21 -16.32 9.02
CA ASN A 207 29.24 -17.18 10.23
C ASN A 207 28.87 -18.62 9.92
#